data_1e7746c053765c78803fecc232a50554
#
_entry.id   1e7746c053765c78803fecc232a50554
#
_cell.length_a   1.000
_cell.length_b   1.000
_cell.length_c   1.000
_cell.angle_alpha   90.00
_cell.angle_beta   90.00
_cell.angle_gamma   90.00
#
_symmetry.space_group_name_H-M   'P 1'
#
loop_
_entity.id
_entity.type
_entity.pdbx_description
1 polymer ?
#
loop_
_entity_poly.entity_id
_entity_poly.type
_entity_poly.pdbx_seq_one_letter_code
_entity_poly.pdbx_strand_id
1 'polypeptide(L)'
;MKLKSITKLTESDMHYLAGFLDGDGSIMAQIVKGNNYKYGYTIRVTICFYQKTTRHWFLLKLRKLLGKEWKVRKRNDGMSELYITGFTPVKNVLFILQPYFRLKPRLARLVLEIIEEYSQVQTEADFLKVCEKIDKTAEYTD
;
A
#
# COMPACT_ATOMS: atom_id res chain seq x y z
N MET A 1 14.60 -9.13 8.06
CA MET A 1 14.61 -7.76 7.55
C MET A 1 13.74 -7.65 6.31
N LYS A 2 12.87 -6.67 6.34
CA LYS A 2 11.88 -6.49 5.27
C LYS A 2 12.50 -6.19 3.91
N LEU A 3 13.55 -5.37 3.90
CA LEU A 3 14.21 -4.99 2.66
C LEU A 3 14.88 -6.16 1.96
N LYS A 4 15.31 -7.17 2.71
CA LYS A 4 15.94 -8.34 2.10
C LYS A 4 14.99 -9.11 1.20
N SER A 5 13.72 -9.27 1.63
CA SER A 5 12.74 -9.98 0.81
C SER A 5 12.49 -9.24 -0.49
N ILE A 6 12.31 -7.91 -0.40
CA ILE A 6 12.01 -7.11 -1.57
C ILE A 6 13.21 -7.01 -2.51
N THR A 7 14.43 -6.91 -1.96
CA THR A 7 15.62 -6.80 -2.80
C THR A 7 15.97 -8.11 -3.51
N LYS A 8 15.33 -9.22 -3.14
CA LYS A 8 15.53 -10.49 -3.84
C LYS A 8 14.62 -10.63 -5.05
N LEU A 9 13.70 -9.70 -5.28
CA LEU A 9 12.81 -9.75 -6.43
C LEU A 9 13.62 -9.58 -7.71
N THR A 10 13.32 -10.43 -8.69
CA THR A 10 13.89 -10.27 -10.04
C THR A 10 13.13 -9.17 -10.77
N GLU A 11 13.70 -8.70 -11.87
CA GLU A 11 12.99 -7.73 -12.69
C GLU A 11 11.66 -8.30 -13.20
N SER A 12 11.63 -9.58 -13.54
CA SER A 12 10.41 -10.25 -13.97
C SER A 12 9.37 -10.25 -12.85
N ASP A 13 9.80 -10.50 -11.60
CA ASP A 13 8.89 -10.43 -10.45
C ASP A 13 8.32 -9.03 -10.29
N MET A 14 9.15 -8.01 -10.44
CA MET A 14 8.71 -6.62 -10.30
C MET A 14 7.68 -6.24 -11.35
N HIS A 15 7.90 -6.67 -12.60
CA HIS A 15 6.92 -6.43 -13.66
C HIS A 15 5.59 -7.12 -13.35
N TYR A 16 5.65 -8.37 -12.90
CA TYR A 16 4.43 -9.12 -12.59
C TYR A 16 3.65 -8.50 -11.44
N LEU A 17 4.37 -8.20 -10.35
CA LEU A 17 3.72 -7.62 -9.18
C LEU A 17 3.16 -6.24 -9.47
N ALA A 18 3.89 -5.42 -10.21
CA ALA A 18 3.40 -4.10 -10.58
C ALA A 18 2.16 -4.20 -11.46
N GLY A 19 2.15 -5.10 -12.44
CA GLY A 19 0.98 -5.30 -13.28
C GLY A 19 -0.23 -5.81 -12.51
N PHE A 20 -0.01 -6.74 -11.60
CA PHE A 20 -1.09 -7.27 -10.77
C PHE A 20 -1.66 -6.15 -9.87
N LEU A 21 -0.80 -5.39 -9.21
CA LEU A 21 -1.24 -4.29 -8.35
C LEU A 21 -1.93 -3.20 -9.17
N ASP A 22 -1.37 -2.91 -10.33
CA ASP A 22 -1.88 -1.88 -11.23
C ASP A 22 -3.29 -2.21 -11.73
N GLY A 23 -3.54 -3.46 -12.07
CA GLY A 23 -4.83 -3.89 -12.61
C GLY A 23 -5.88 -4.24 -11.56
N ASP A 24 -5.52 -5.12 -10.62
CA ASP A 24 -6.48 -5.70 -9.70
C ASP A 24 -6.20 -5.42 -8.22
N GLY A 25 -5.12 -4.73 -7.91
CA GLY A 25 -4.80 -4.41 -6.52
C GLY A 25 -5.26 -3.03 -6.13
N SER A 26 -4.91 -2.62 -4.91
CA SER A 26 -5.17 -1.25 -4.48
C SER A 26 -4.01 -0.70 -3.67
N ILE A 27 -3.85 0.60 -3.81
CA ILE A 27 -2.90 1.42 -3.05
C ILE A 27 -3.75 2.44 -2.34
N MET A 28 -3.74 2.43 -1.01
CA MET A 28 -4.67 3.23 -0.22
C MET A 28 -3.95 4.11 0.78
N ALA A 29 -4.45 5.34 0.94
CA ALA A 29 -4.08 6.21 2.04
C ALA A 29 -5.39 6.64 2.69
N GLN A 30 -5.51 6.43 4.00
CA GLN A 30 -6.75 6.62 4.73
C GLN A 30 -6.52 7.44 5.97
N ILE A 31 -7.52 8.25 6.34
CA ILE A 31 -7.55 8.97 7.61
C ILE A 31 -8.33 8.11 8.58
N VAL A 32 -7.71 7.73 9.70
CA VAL A 32 -8.30 6.81 10.67
C VAL A 32 -8.49 7.53 12.00
N LYS A 33 -9.71 7.49 12.53
CA LYS A 33 -10.04 8.10 13.82
C LYS A 33 -9.58 7.22 14.97
N GLY A 34 -9.08 7.86 16.04
CA GLY A 34 -8.69 7.12 17.24
C GLY A 34 -8.39 8.07 18.39
N ASN A 35 -8.80 7.63 19.62
CA ASN A 35 -8.67 8.47 20.80
C ASN A 35 -7.22 8.69 21.24
N ASN A 36 -6.33 7.80 20.86
CA ASN A 36 -4.93 7.86 21.29
C ASN A 36 -4.06 8.69 20.34
N TYR A 37 -4.62 9.23 19.26
CA TYR A 37 -3.85 9.99 18.30
C TYR A 37 -3.83 11.47 18.68
N LYS A 38 -2.69 12.11 18.44
CA LYS A 38 -2.45 13.48 18.85
C LYS A 38 -3.53 14.46 18.38
N TYR A 39 -4.02 14.29 17.14
CA TYR A 39 -5.04 15.17 16.57
C TYR A 39 -6.39 14.47 16.43
N GLY A 40 -6.59 13.36 17.13
CA GLY A 40 -7.82 12.57 17.04
C GLY A 40 -7.86 11.65 15.84
N TYR A 41 -6.89 11.72 14.95
CA TYR A 41 -6.80 10.95 13.72
C TYR A 41 -5.36 10.59 13.43
N THR A 42 -5.18 9.52 12.66
CA THR A 42 -3.88 9.20 12.08
C THR A 42 -4.06 8.85 10.62
N ILE A 43 -2.96 8.60 9.94
CA ILE A 43 -2.97 8.24 8.52
C ILE A 43 -2.48 6.80 8.39
N ARG A 44 -3.21 6.01 7.61
CA ARG A 44 -2.85 4.62 7.33
C ARG A 44 -2.63 4.47 5.83
N VAL A 45 -1.52 3.86 5.46
CA VAL A 45 -1.25 3.52 4.06
C VAL A 45 -1.17 2.00 3.94
N THR A 46 -1.75 1.46 2.87
CA THR A 46 -1.89 0.02 2.68
C THR A 46 -1.75 -0.32 1.20
N ILE A 47 -1.09 -1.45 0.94
CA ILE A 47 -1.08 -2.06 -0.39
C ILE A 47 -1.78 -3.40 -0.26
N CYS A 48 -2.69 -3.70 -1.19
CA CYS A 48 -3.48 -4.91 -1.14
C CYS A 48 -3.60 -5.57 -2.50
N PHE A 49 -3.37 -6.88 -2.53
CA PHE A 49 -3.65 -7.73 -3.69
C PHE A 49 -4.88 -8.56 -3.37
N TYR A 50 -5.76 -8.75 -4.34
CA TYR A 50 -7.00 -9.50 -4.17
C TYR A 50 -7.02 -10.72 -5.07
N GLN A 51 -7.71 -11.76 -4.63
CA GLN A 51 -7.93 -12.96 -5.42
C GLN A 51 -9.15 -13.70 -4.88
N LYS A 52 -9.84 -14.46 -5.73
CA LYS A 52 -10.91 -15.33 -5.25
C LYS A 52 -10.34 -16.29 -4.22
N THR A 53 -11.14 -16.61 -3.18
CA THR A 53 -10.68 -17.51 -2.12
C THR A 53 -10.34 -18.89 -2.67
N THR A 54 -10.95 -19.31 -3.79
CA THR A 54 -10.57 -20.55 -4.45
C THR A 54 -9.10 -20.56 -4.90
N ARG A 55 -8.49 -19.36 -5.00
CA ARG A 55 -7.07 -19.22 -5.34
C ARG A 55 -6.28 -18.61 -4.19
N HIS A 56 -6.76 -18.81 -2.97
CA HIS A 56 -6.05 -18.33 -1.78
C HIS A 56 -4.60 -18.82 -1.75
N TRP A 57 -4.37 -20.02 -2.25
CA TRP A 57 -3.03 -20.60 -2.33
C TRP A 57 -2.05 -19.72 -3.11
N PHE A 58 -2.55 -19.00 -4.10
CA PHE A 58 -1.70 -18.14 -4.91
C PHE A 58 -1.20 -16.94 -4.11
N LEU A 59 -2.08 -16.37 -3.28
CA LEU A 59 -1.67 -15.27 -2.39
C LEU A 59 -0.64 -15.74 -1.38
N LEU A 60 -0.74 -16.98 -0.91
CA LEU A 60 0.28 -17.54 -0.01
C LEU A 60 1.62 -17.67 -0.72
N LYS A 61 1.63 -18.00 -2.00
CA LYS A 61 2.88 -18.03 -2.78
C LYS A 61 3.47 -16.64 -2.93
N LEU A 62 2.64 -15.63 -3.22
CA LEU A 62 3.11 -14.26 -3.33
C LEU A 62 3.69 -13.78 -1.99
N ARG A 63 3.08 -14.19 -0.88
CA ARG A 63 3.56 -13.80 0.43
C ARG A 63 4.98 -14.32 0.67
N LYS A 64 5.28 -15.54 0.23
CA LYS A 64 6.63 -16.06 0.36
C LYS A 64 7.64 -15.21 -0.40
N LEU A 65 7.24 -14.66 -1.52
CA LEU A 65 8.10 -13.82 -2.34
C LEU A 65 8.27 -12.44 -1.70
N LEU A 66 7.20 -11.88 -1.12
CA LEU A 66 7.19 -10.51 -0.62
C LEU A 66 7.68 -10.38 0.83
N GLY A 67 7.49 -11.41 1.66
CA GLY A 67 7.96 -11.37 3.04
C GLY A 67 6.89 -11.70 4.06
N LYS A 68 7.35 -12.07 5.26
CA LYS A 68 6.47 -12.55 6.33
C LYS A 68 5.60 -11.45 6.93
N GLU A 69 5.98 -10.20 6.79
CA GLU A 69 5.23 -9.08 7.34
C GLU A 69 3.93 -8.82 6.59
N TRP A 70 3.78 -9.37 5.39
CA TRP A 70 2.51 -9.32 4.66
C TRP A 70 1.52 -10.27 5.30
N LYS A 71 0.25 -9.88 5.31
CA LYS A 71 -0.83 -10.65 5.92
C LYS A 71 -1.78 -11.15 4.86
N VAL A 72 -2.32 -12.34 5.09
CA VAL A 72 -3.29 -12.96 4.18
C VAL A 72 -4.57 -13.19 4.96
N ARG A 73 -5.71 -12.84 4.36
CA ARG A 73 -7.00 -12.97 5.02
C ARG A 73 -8.07 -13.42 4.03
N LYS A 74 -8.94 -14.33 4.48
CA LYS A 74 -10.15 -14.70 3.75
C LYS A 74 -11.28 -13.80 4.20
N ARG A 75 -12.00 -13.25 3.24
CA ARG A 75 -13.19 -12.43 3.52
C ARG A 75 -14.44 -13.29 3.46
N ASN A 76 -15.57 -12.72 3.91
CA ASN A 76 -16.84 -13.43 3.91
C ASN A 76 -17.50 -13.48 2.53
N ASP A 77 -17.02 -12.70 1.58
CA ASP A 77 -17.63 -12.55 0.25
C ASP A 77 -16.97 -13.44 -0.82
N GLY A 78 -16.17 -14.42 -0.40
CA GLY A 78 -15.50 -15.31 -1.34
C GLY A 78 -14.20 -14.76 -1.89
N MET A 79 -13.74 -13.62 -1.38
CA MET A 79 -12.47 -13.00 -1.79
C MET A 79 -11.43 -13.15 -0.69
N SER A 80 -10.18 -13.19 -1.10
CA SER A 80 -9.03 -13.20 -0.19
C SER A 80 -8.16 -11.98 -0.47
N GLU A 81 -7.41 -11.57 0.55
CA GLU A 81 -6.54 -10.40 0.48
C GLU A 81 -5.14 -10.74 0.96
N LEU A 82 -4.15 -10.20 0.27
CA LEU A 82 -2.76 -10.18 0.71
C LEU A 82 -2.40 -8.72 0.85
N TYR A 83 -2.07 -8.27 2.05
CA TYR A 83 -1.89 -6.84 2.28
C TYR A 83 -0.75 -6.53 3.24
N ILE A 84 -0.23 -5.31 3.13
CA ILE A 84 0.74 -4.78 4.07
C ILE A 84 0.35 -3.33 4.39
N THR A 85 0.49 -2.98 5.66
CA THR A 85 0.15 -1.66 6.17
C THR A 85 1.37 -1.07 6.87
N GLY A 86 1.55 0.24 6.76
CA GLY A 86 2.62 0.95 7.44
C GLY A 86 3.46 1.76 6.47
N PHE A 87 4.02 2.85 6.98
CA PHE A 87 4.73 3.81 6.12
C PHE A 87 5.98 3.22 5.48
N THR A 88 6.83 2.60 6.28
CA THR A 88 8.10 2.08 5.77
C THR A 88 7.92 0.94 4.75
N PRO A 89 7.13 -0.11 5.06
CA PRO A 89 6.99 -1.18 4.09
C PRO A 89 6.27 -0.75 2.82
N VAL A 90 5.23 0.10 2.94
CA VAL A 90 4.52 0.59 1.76
C VAL A 90 5.44 1.45 0.91
N LYS A 91 6.22 2.34 1.54
CA LYS A 91 7.17 3.16 0.83
C LYS A 91 8.17 2.31 0.02
N ASN A 92 8.70 1.27 0.65
CA ASN A 92 9.68 0.42 -0.01
C ASN A 92 9.11 -0.29 -1.22
N VAL A 93 7.89 -0.83 -1.10
CA VAL A 93 7.24 -1.52 -2.20
C VAL A 93 6.92 -0.56 -3.34
N LEU A 94 6.33 0.59 -3.02
CA LEU A 94 5.98 1.57 -4.05
C LEU A 94 7.21 2.10 -4.77
N PHE A 95 8.30 2.33 -4.04
CA PHE A 95 9.53 2.83 -4.63
C PHE A 95 10.06 1.85 -5.68
N ILE A 96 10.00 0.55 -5.38
CA ILE A 96 10.50 -0.48 -6.27
C ILE A 96 9.57 -0.70 -7.47
N LEU A 97 8.25 -0.70 -7.23
CA LEU A 97 7.30 -1.03 -8.29
C LEU A 97 6.84 0.16 -9.13
N GLN A 98 7.00 1.38 -8.61
CA GLN A 98 6.50 2.57 -9.29
C GLN A 98 6.90 2.68 -10.76
N PRO A 99 8.17 2.40 -11.14
CA PRO A 99 8.55 2.56 -12.55
C PRO A 99 7.78 1.66 -13.52
N TYR A 100 7.14 0.62 -13.01
CA TYR A 100 6.46 -0.38 -13.85
C TYR A 100 4.95 -0.20 -13.89
N PHE A 101 4.38 0.76 -13.13
CA PHE A 101 2.93 1.01 -13.18
C PHE A 101 2.56 1.75 -14.46
N ARG A 102 1.40 1.44 -14.99
CA ARG A 102 0.85 2.12 -16.15
C ARG A 102 -0.47 2.84 -15.83
N LEU A 103 -1.28 2.28 -14.92
CA LEU A 103 -2.54 2.90 -14.51
C LEU A 103 -2.39 3.76 -13.27
N LYS A 104 -1.54 3.33 -12.32
CA LYS A 104 -1.47 3.94 -11.00
C LYS A 104 -0.16 4.69 -10.67
N PRO A 105 0.63 5.17 -11.66
CA PRO A 105 1.87 5.86 -11.28
C PRO A 105 1.61 7.16 -10.52
N ARG A 106 0.53 7.88 -10.84
CA ARG A 106 0.20 9.12 -10.13
C ARG A 106 -0.25 8.83 -8.70
N LEU A 107 -1.07 7.80 -8.52
CA LEU A 107 -1.51 7.39 -7.19
C LEU A 107 -0.31 6.98 -6.34
N ALA A 108 0.58 6.16 -6.89
CA ALA A 108 1.78 5.72 -6.17
C ALA A 108 2.63 6.92 -5.75
N ARG A 109 2.84 7.86 -6.67
CA ARG A 109 3.62 9.06 -6.37
C ARG A 109 2.97 9.89 -5.29
N LEU A 110 1.66 10.06 -5.35
CA LEU A 110 0.93 10.83 -4.36
C LEU A 110 1.04 10.19 -2.98
N VAL A 111 0.91 8.87 -2.90
CA VAL A 111 1.05 8.16 -1.62
C VAL A 111 2.48 8.30 -1.08
N LEU A 112 3.49 8.23 -1.94
CA LEU A 112 4.87 8.46 -1.52
C LEU A 112 5.06 9.87 -0.97
N GLU A 113 4.43 10.88 -1.59
CA GLU A 113 4.47 12.25 -1.09
C GLU A 113 3.78 12.37 0.27
N ILE A 114 2.65 11.70 0.43
CA ILE A 114 1.92 11.69 1.71
C ILE A 114 2.81 11.12 2.82
N ILE A 115 3.48 10.01 2.55
CA ILE A 115 4.36 9.38 3.54
C ILE A 115 5.48 10.35 3.93
N GLU A 116 6.10 10.99 2.94
CA GLU A 116 7.20 11.92 3.19
C GLU A 116 6.73 13.12 3.99
N GLU A 117 5.62 13.74 3.59
CA GLU A 117 5.12 14.92 4.29
C GLU A 117 4.63 14.61 5.69
N TYR A 118 4.01 13.43 5.86
CA TYR A 118 3.55 13.04 7.19
C TYR A 118 4.73 12.89 8.17
N SER A 119 5.88 12.44 7.68
CA SER A 119 7.06 12.30 8.53
C SER A 119 7.57 13.65 9.05
N GLN A 120 7.15 14.75 8.43
CA GLN A 120 7.60 16.09 8.80
C GLN A 120 6.51 16.92 9.50
N VAL A 121 5.37 16.31 9.80
CA VAL A 121 4.26 17.00 10.47
C VAL A 121 4.67 17.34 11.91
N GLN A 122 4.53 18.62 12.27
CA GLN A 122 4.80 19.11 13.62
C GLN A 122 3.61 19.82 14.24
N THR A 123 2.67 20.31 13.43
CA THR A 123 1.50 21.04 13.89
C THR A 123 0.24 20.44 13.32
N GLU A 124 -0.90 20.81 13.91
CA GLU A 124 -2.19 20.36 13.38
C GLU A 124 -2.42 20.90 11.97
N ALA A 125 -1.97 22.12 11.68
CA ALA A 125 -2.08 22.69 10.34
C ALA A 125 -1.31 21.84 9.32
N ASP A 126 -0.11 21.38 9.69
CA ASP A 126 0.66 20.48 8.83
C ASP A 126 -0.10 19.18 8.58
N PHE A 127 -0.70 18.63 9.63
CA PHE A 127 -1.48 17.40 9.52
C PHE A 127 -2.67 17.56 8.58
N LEU A 128 -3.38 18.70 8.68
CA LEU A 128 -4.54 18.95 7.83
C LEU A 128 -4.14 19.06 6.36
N LYS A 129 -2.97 19.60 6.07
CA LYS A 129 -2.49 19.66 4.68
C LYS A 129 -2.26 18.26 4.11
N VAL A 130 -1.74 17.36 4.92
CA VAL A 130 -1.56 15.98 4.48
C VAL A 130 -2.91 15.32 4.24
N CYS A 131 -3.89 15.60 5.11
CA CYS A 131 -5.24 15.08 4.93
C CYS A 131 -5.86 15.54 3.60
N GLU A 132 -5.60 16.78 3.18
CA GLU A 132 -6.07 17.25 1.88
C GLU A 132 -5.51 16.41 0.74
N LYS A 133 -4.25 16.00 0.83
CA LYS A 133 -3.65 15.13 -0.19
C LYS A 133 -4.31 13.75 -0.20
N ILE A 134 -4.70 13.26 0.97
CA ILE A 134 -5.39 11.97 1.04
C ILE A 134 -6.73 12.06 0.30
N ASP A 135 -7.45 13.16 0.47
CA ASP A 135 -8.71 13.34 -0.26
C ASP A 135 -8.49 13.31 -1.77
N LYS A 136 -7.35 13.81 -2.23
CA LYS A 136 -7.03 13.79 -3.66
C LYS A 136 -6.78 12.39 -4.19
N THR A 137 -6.41 11.41 -3.33
CA THR A 137 -6.18 10.06 -3.81
C THR A 137 -7.42 9.46 -4.46
N ALA A 138 -8.60 9.90 -4.06
CA ALA A 138 -9.86 9.42 -4.64
C ALA A 138 -9.96 9.71 -6.13
N GLU A 139 -9.25 10.73 -6.63
CA GLU A 139 -9.26 11.07 -8.05
C GLU A 139 -8.49 10.07 -8.90
N TYR A 140 -7.66 9.23 -8.27
CA TYR A 140 -6.78 8.30 -8.97
C TYR A 140 -7.11 6.83 -8.65
N THR A 141 -8.18 6.60 -7.90
CA THR A 141 -8.61 5.26 -7.51
C THR A 141 -10.01 5.00 -8.03
N ASP A 142 -10.16 4.16 -8.98
CA ASP A 142 -11.50 3.76 -9.44
C ASP A 142 -11.49 2.40 -10.11
#